data_5edc40b01fa4d66453115f22a0eb5edc
#
_entry.id   5edc40b01fa4d66453115f22a0eb5edc
#
_cell.length_a   1.000
_cell.length_b   1.000
_cell.length_c   1.000
_cell.angle_alpha   90.00
_cell.angle_beta   90.00
_cell.angle_gamma   90.00
#
_symmetry.space_group_name_H-M   'P 1'
#
loop_
_entity.id
_entity.type
_entity.pdbx_description
1 polymer ?
#
loop_
_entity_poly.entity_id
_entity_poly.type
_entity_poly.pdbx_seq_one_letter_code
_entity_poly.pdbx_strand_id
1 'polypeptide(L)'
;MKLTYAVDRLFDTGWTPSEDADLERLPDGRRFPSVLAVQREFARAGLELSIKHNLVFNCFRATWAPVGEPLDDARAADDRHGTVVGACQREAAVYALAQLREAQAERHLQAATAD
;
A
#
# COMPACT_ATOMS: atom_id res chain seq x y z
N MET A 1 -8.76 15.85 3.25
CA MET A 1 -9.21 14.60 2.62
C MET A 1 -8.18 13.51 2.83
N LYS A 2 -8.64 12.37 3.29
CA LYS A 2 -7.76 11.25 3.66
C LYS A 2 -7.00 10.66 2.48
N LEU A 3 -7.61 10.62 1.30
CA LEU A 3 -6.90 10.15 0.09
C LEU A 3 -5.69 11.03 -0.22
N THR A 4 -5.81 12.33 -0.04
CA THR A 4 -4.69 13.27 -0.22
C THR A 4 -3.54 12.94 0.73
N TYR A 5 -3.84 12.62 1.99
CA TYR A 5 -2.81 12.20 2.96
C TYR A 5 -2.12 10.90 2.54
N ALA A 6 -2.90 9.95 2.03
CA ALA A 6 -2.33 8.69 1.56
C ALA A 6 -1.36 8.93 0.40
N VAL A 7 -1.75 9.79 -0.54
CA VAL A 7 -0.90 10.16 -1.68
C VAL A 7 0.35 10.92 -1.23
N ASP A 8 0.20 11.87 -0.29
CA ASP A 8 1.34 12.58 0.29
C ASP A 8 2.35 11.60 0.88
N ARG A 9 1.86 10.67 1.67
CA ARG A 9 2.69 9.67 2.32
C ARG A 9 3.41 8.78 1.31
N LEU A 10 2.72 8.40 0.24
CA LEU A 10 3.32 7.60 -0.83
C LEU A 10 4.45 8.36 -1.52
N PHE A 11 4.24 9.63 -1.85
CA PHE A 11 5.27 10.46 -2.47
C PHE A 11 6.47 10.65 -1.55
N ASP A 12 6.24 10.74 -0.24
CA ASP A 12 7.32 10.84 0.75
C ASP A 12 8.23 9.62 0.76
N THR A 13 7.78 8.47 0.26
CA THR A 13 8.61 7.27 0.13
C THR A 13 9.54 7.30 -1.08
N GLY A 14 9.46 8.34 -1.90
CA GLY A 14 10.20 8.43 -3.16
C GLY A 14 9.47 7.82 -4.35
N TRP A 15 8.22 7.39 -4.17
CA TRP A 15 7.42 6.87 -5.28
C TRP A 15 7.16 7.97 -6.32
N THR A 16 7.28 7.61 -7.58
CA THR A 16 6.97 8.52 -8.69
C THR A 16 6.04 7.82 -9.69
N PRO A 17 5.16 8.58 -10.36
CA PRO A 17 4.31 8.01 -11.39
C PRO A 17 5.14 7.45 -12.54
N SER A 18 4.72 6.30 -13.07
CA SER A 18 5.30 5.70 -14.27
C SER A 18 4.30 5.82 -15.42
N GLU A 19 4.78 6.07 -16.63
CA GLU A 19 3.91 6.18 -17.80
C GLU A 19 3.18 4.87 -18.11
N ASP A 20 3.75 3.74 -17.72
CA ASP A 20 3.17 2.42 -17.94
C ASP A 20 2.21 2.00 -16.84
N ALA A 21 2.09 2.79 -15.77
CA ALA A 21 1.21 2.45 -14.66
C ALA A 21 -0.21 2.91 -14.93
N ASP A 22 -1.16 2.17 -14.38
CA ASP A 22 -2.57 2.57 -14.37
C ASP A 22 -2.75 3.62 -13.27
N LEU A 23 -2.88 4.87 -13.66
CA LEU A 23 -2.88 6.02 -12.76
C LEU A 23 -4.23 6.72 -12.73
N GLU A 24 -4.55 7.26 -11.56
CA GLU A 24 -5.67 8.17 -11.36
C GLU A 24 -5.10 9.55 -10.97
N ARG A 25 -5.96 10.55 -10.94
CA ARG A 25 -5.54 11.93 -10.69
C ARG A 25 -6.36 12.55 -9.56
N LEU A 26 -5.66 13.20 -8.63
CA LEU A 26 -6.30 14.03 -7.61
C LEU A 26 -6.78 15.35 -8.22
N PRO A 27 -7.74 16.06 -7.56
CA PRO A 27 -8.16 17.38 -8.02
C PRO A 27 -7.02 18.39 -8.13
N ASP A 28 -5.96 18.24 -7.36
CA ASP A 28 -4.78 19.13 -7.42
C ASP A 28 -3.82 18.79 -8.57
N GLY A 29 -4.14 17.77 -9.37
CA GLY A 29 -3.36 17.37 -10.53
C GLY A 29 -2.33 16.28 -10.28
N ARG A 30 -2.04 15.93 -9.02
CA ARG A 30 -1.10 14.84 -8.74
C ARG A 30 -1.67 13.50 -9.18
N ARG A 31 -0.82 12.66 -9.72
CA ARG A 31 -1.19 11.31 -10.14
C ARG A 31 -0.84 10.31 -9.06
N PHE A 32 -1.68 9.31 -8.90
CA PHE A 32 -1.47 8.24 -7.93
C PHE A 32 -1.87 6.90 -8.54
N PRO A 33 -1.35 5.76 -8.04
CA PRO A 33 -1.66 4.48 -8.65
C PRO A 33 -3.10 4.06 -8.35
N SER A 34 -3.76 3.48 -9.36
CA SER A 34 -5.07 2.87 -9.17
C SER A 34 -4.96 1.67 -8.24
N VAL A 35 -6.11 1.18 -7.76
CA VAL A 35 -6.15 -0.06 -6.94
C VAL A 35 -5.45 -1.20 -7.67
N LEU A 36 -5.73 -1.37 -8.97
CA LEU A 36 -5.12 -2.43 -9.77
C LEU A 36 -3.60 -2.27 -9.87
N ALA A 37 -3.13 -1.03 -10.07
CA ALA A 37 -1.70 -0.76 -10.13
C ALA A 37 -1.01 -1.08 -8.81
N VAL A 38 -1.65 -0.75 -7.68
CA VAL A 38 -1.13 -1.10 -6.36
C VAL A 38 -1.05 -2.62 -6.20
N GLN A 39 -2.11 -3.34 -6.57
CA GLN A 39 -2.10 -4.80 -6.49
C GLN A 39 -0.98 -5.42 -7.32
N ARG A 40 -0.70 -4.85 -8.50
CA ARG A 40 0.41 -5.30 -9.33
C ARG A 40 1.78 -5.04 -8.68
N GLU A 41 1.93 -3.91 -8.00
CA GLU A 41 3.17 -3.63 -7.27
C GLU A 41 3.40 -4.64 -6.15
N PHE A 42 2.36 -5.01 -5.41
CA PHE A 42 2.44 -6.06 -4.40
C PHE A 42 2.81 -7.40 -5.04
N ALA A 43 2.19 -7.74 -6.17
CA ALA A 43 2.47 -8.98 -6.87
C ALA A 43 3.95 -9.08 -7.31
N ARG A 44 4.53 -7.97 -7.76
CA ARG A 44 5.95 -7.92 -8.13
C ARG A 44 6.86 -8.21 -6.94
N ALA A 45 6.42 -7.86 -5.73
CA ALA A 45 7.16 -8.15 -4.50
C ALA A 45 6.87 -9.56 -3.95
N GLY A 46 6.09 -10.37 -4.65
CA GLY A 46 5.69 -11.70 -4.19
C GLY A 46 4.60 -11.69 -3.14
N LEU A 47 3.82 -10.60 -3.07
CA LEU A 47 2.79 -10.41 -2.07
C LEU A 47 1.41 -10.36 -2.72
N GLU A 48 0.40 -10.76 -1.96
CA GLU A 48 -1.00 -10.65 -2.36
C GLU A 48 -1.67 -9.59 -1.50
N LEU A 49 -2.33 -8.61 -2.15
CA LEU A 49 -3.09 -7.57 -1.47
C LEU A 49 -4.57 -7.82 -1.65
N SER A 50 -5.30 -7.87 -0.54
CA SER A 50 -6.76 -7.99 -0.51
C SER A 50 -7.37 -6.75 0.13
N ILE A 51 -8.40 -6.21 -0.50
CA ILE A 51 -9.13 -5.05 0.03
C ILE A 51 -10.58 -5.46 0.25
N LYS A 52 -11.05 -5.33 1.50
CA LYS A 52 -12.40 -5.73 1.89
C LYS A 52 -13.16 -4.55 2.50
N HIS A 53 -14.44 -4.48 2.20
CA HIS A 53 -15.33 -3.48 2.77
C HIS A 53 -15.86 -4.00 4.11
N ASN A 54 -15.61 -3.24 5.18
CA ASN A 54 -16.21 -3.50 6.49
C ASN A 54 -17.50 -2.69 6.60
N LEU A 55 -18.62 -3.39 6.51
CA LEU A 55 -19.94 -2.74 6.50
C LEU A 55 -20.32 -2.13 7.85
N VAL A 56 -19.81 -2.69 8.95
CA VAL A 56 -20.12 -2.19 10.30
C VAL A 56 -19.54 -0.81 10.52
N PHE A 57 -18.28 -0.61 10.15
CA PHE A 57 -17.56 0.64 10.34
C PHE A 57 -17.51 1.49 9.07
N ASN A 58 -18.09 1.01 7.98
CA ASN A 58 -18.07 1.66 6.67
C ASN A 58 -16.67 2.12 6.26
N CYS A 59 -15.73 1.21 6.32
CA CYS A 59 -14.36 1.45 5.93
C CYS A 59 -13.85 0.29 5.07
N PHE A 60 -12.69 0.49 4.45
CA PHE A 60 -12.04 -0.54 3.64
C PHE A 60 -10.74 -0.96 4.32
N ARG A 61 -10.53 -2.25 4.41
CA ARG A 61 -9.32 -2.83 5.02
C ARG A 61 -8.49 -3.47 3.93
N ALA A 62 -7.26 -3.03 3.80
CA ALA A 62 -6.28 -3.63 2.91
C ALA A 62 -5.33 -4.49 3.73
N THR A 63 -5.21 -5.76 3.38
CA THR A 63 -4.37 -6.73 4.08
C THR A 63 -3.47 -7.41 3.05
N TRP A 64 -2.20 -7.62 3.40
CA TRP A 64 -1.28 -8.31 2.50
C TRP A 64 -0.42 -9.33 3.22
N ALA A 65 -0.01 -10.34 2.45
CA ALA A 65 0.83 -11.44 2.90
C ALA A 65 1.56 -12.03 1.68
N PRO A 66 2.62 -12.82 1.88
CA PRO A 66 3.24 -13.55 0.78
C PRO A 66 2.21 -14.40 0.04
N VAL A 67 2.35 -14.49 -1.28
CA VAL A 67 1.48 -15.33 -2.11
C VAL A 67 1.51 -16.76 -1.58
N GLY A 68 0.33 -17.35 -1.40
CA GLY A 68 0.18 -18.70 -0.87
C GLY A 68 0.04 -18.80 0.64
N GLU A 69 0.25 -17.71 1.38
CA GLU A 69 0.00 -17.66 2.81
C GLU A 69 -1.40 -17.10 3.10
N PRO A 70 -2.04 -17.49 4.20
CA PRO A 70 -3.33 -16.91 4.56
C PRO A 70 -3.23 -15.40 4.82
N LEU A 71 -4.24 -14.67 4.37
CA LEU A 71 -4.38 -13.26 4.67
C LEU A 71 -5.00 -13.14 6.07
N ASP A 72 -4.15 -12.95 7.07
CA ASP A 72 -4.55 -12.89 8.47
C ASP A 72 -4.18 -11.53 9.05
N ASP A 73 -5.18 -10.70 9.29
CA ASP A 73 -5.00 -9.35 9.82
C ASP A 73 -4.69 -9.33 11.33
N ALA A 74 -4.80 -10.45 12.01
CA ALA A 74 -4.38 -10.56 13.41
C ALA A 74 -2.87 -10.77 13.56
N ARG A 75 -2.19 -11.08 12.45
CA ARG A 75 -0.75 -11.31 12.47
C ARG A 75 -0.01 -9.99 12.64
N ALA A 76 1.09 -10.02 13.41
CA ALA A 76 1.92 -8.84 13.62
C ALA A 76 2.46 -8.33 12.28
N ALA A 77 2.42 -7.00 12.08
CA ALA A 77 2.91 -6.40 10.86
C ALA A 77 4.43 -6.52 10.74
N ASP A 78 4.90 -6.87 9.56
CA ASP A 78 6.32 -6.86 9.22
C ASP A 78 6.46 -6.38 7.78
N ASP A 79 7.62 -6.56 7.14
CA ASP A 79 7.84 -6.11 5.77
C ASP A 79 7.11 -6.95 4.72
N ARG A 80 6.51 -8.08 5.11
CA ARG A 80 5.78 -8.97 4.19
C ARG A 80 4.32 -9.16 4.59
N HIS A 81 3.91 -8.65 5.72
CA HIS A 81 2.55 -8.74 6.23
C HIS A 81 2.12 -7.38 6.74
N GLY A 82 0.88 -7.01 6.52
CA GLY A 82 0.38 -5.77 7.06
C GLY A 82 -1.11 -5.59 6.82
N THR A 83 -1.65 -4.60 7.50
CA THR A 83 -3.04 -4.18 7.39
C THR A 83 -3.12 -2.68 7.54
N VAL A 84 -3.91 -2.05 6.68
CA VAL A 84 -4.26 -0.62 6.79
C VAL A 84 -5.74 -0.45 6.55
N VAL A 85 -6.29 0.67 7.00
CA VAL A 85 -7.69 1.00 6.85
C VAL A 85 -7.82 2.35 6.14
N GLY A 86 -8.77 2.46 5.23
CA GLY A 86 -9.08 3.70 4.53
C GLY A 86 -10.58 3.90 4.41
N ALA A 87 -10.98 5.13 4.10
CA ALA A 87 -12.39 5.47 3.92
C ALA A 87 -12.94 4.99 2.57
N CYS A 88 -12.07 4.72 1.61
CA CYS A 88 -12.42 4.15 0.31
C CYS A 88 -11.33 3.19 -0.15
N GLN A 89 -11.60 2.44 -1.22
CA GLN A 89 -10.64 1.46 -1.73
C GLN A 89 -9.33 2.12 -2.16
N ARG A 90 -9.41 3.27 -2.83
CA ARG A 90 -8.23 4.00 -3.29
C ARG A 90 -7.33 4.40 -2.13
N GLU A 91 -7.91 4.96 -1.08
CA GLU A 91 -7.17 5.36 0.11
C GLU A 91 -6.49 4.16 0.76
N ALA A 92 -7.23 3.06 0.96
CA ALA A 92 -6.67 1.85 1.56
C ALA A 92 -5.52 1.30 0.71
N ALA A 93 -5.67 1.24 -0.61
CA ALA A 93 -4.64 0.75 -1.52
C ALA A 93 -3.38 1.62 -1.47
N VAL A 94 -3.54 2.94 -1.52
CA VAL A 94 -2.40 3.87 -1.51
C VAL A 94 -1.68 3.83 -0.17
N TYR A 95 -2.40 3.77 0.95
CA TYR A 95 -1.78 3.61 2.26
C TYR A 95 -1.02 2.29 2.36
N ALA A 96 -1.59 1.22 1.83
CA ALA A 96 -0.92 -0.09 1.83
C ALA A 96 0.42 -0.02 1.08
N LEU A 97 0.43 0.59 -0.10
CA LEU A 97 1.65 0.73 -0.88
C LEU A 97 2.67 1.62 -0.18
N ALA A 98 2.24 2.73 0.41
CA ALA A 98 3.12 3.62 1.17
C ALA A 98 3.77 2.88 2.33
N GLN A 99 2.98 2.10 3.08
CA GLN A 99 3.50 1.35 4.22
C GLN A 99 4.48 0.25 3.78
N LEU A 100 4.17 -0.45 2.69
CA LEU A 100 5.08 -1.45 2.14
C LEU A 100 6.42 -0.82 1.75
N ARG A 101 6.39 0.32 1.07
CA ARG A 101 7.61 1.00 0.64
C ARG A 101 8.42 1.51 1.83
N GLU A 102 7.76 2.04 2.86
CA GLU A 102 8.43 2.47 4.10
C GLU A 102 9.12 1.28 4.79
N ALA A 103 8.44 0.14 4.88
CA ALA A 103 9.00 -1.06 5.47
C ALA A 103 10.20 -1.59 4.67
N GLN A 104 10.12 -1.55 3.35
CA GLN A 104 11.22 -1.96 2.47
C GLN A 104 12.43 -1.03 2.62
N ALA A 105 12.20 0.27 2.70
CA ALA A 105 13.26 1.25 2.89
C ALA A 105 13.95 1.07 4.24
N GLU A 106 13.18 0.85 5.30
CA GLU A 106 13.70 0.61 6.64
C GLU A 106 14.54 -0.66 6.69
N ARG A 107 14.05 -1.74 6.06
CA ARG A 107 14.78 -3.00 5.97
C ARG A 107 16.11 -2.81 5.22
N HIS A 108 16.11 -2.04 4.14
CA HIS A 108 17.31 -1.74 3.38
C HIS A 108 18.33 -0.97 4.22
N LEU A 109 17.88 0.01 4.99
CA LEU A 109 18.75 0.76 5.89
C LEU A 109 19.35 -0.13 6.97
N GLN A 110 18.55 -1.02 7.56
CA GLN A 110 19.05 -1.97 8.55
C GLN A 110 20.09 -2.91 7.97
N ALA A 111 19.87 -3.41 6.75
CA ALA A 111 20.85 -4.24 6.07
C ALA A 111 22.16 -3.49 5.79
N ALA A 112 22.08 -2.20 5.44
CA ALA A 112 23.25 -1.38 5.17
C ALA A 112 24.05 -1.07 6.44
N THR A 113 23.41 -1.06 7.60
CA THR A 113 24.06 -0.73 8.89
C THR A 113 24.44 -1.97 9.70
N ALA A 114 24.11 -3.16 9.23
CA ALA A 114 24.34 -4.41 9.96
C ALA A 114 25.78 -4.97 9.83
N ASP A 115 26.65 -4.25 9.18
CA ASP A 115 28.04 -4.68 9.01
C ASP A 115 28.86 -4.50 10.33
#